data_c0885d770f40bc905a639d0adc63404d
#
_entry.id   c0885d770f40bc905a639d0adc63404d
#
_cell.length_a   1.000
_cell.length_b   1.000
_cell.length_c   1.000
_cell.angle_alpha   90.00
_cell.angle_beta   90.00
_cell.angle_gamma   90.00
#
_symmetry.space_group_name_H-M   'P 1'
#
loop_
_entity.id
_entity.type
_entity.pdbx_description
1 polymer ?
#
loop_
_entity_poly.entity_id
_entity_poly.type
_entity_poly.pdbx_seq_one_letter_code
_entity_poly.pdbx_strand_id
1 'polypeptide(L)'
;MTNFQIYLTIGIFAAVILLIAFDLIDMTVAALLGVSILIAFGILDGSDLMPIVHTAGGPLALLFGGMVVARILDKTGIFAWLGEYMLHATGGSGKRLLLLIVALLLPLNAFLPNATVVILVAPIIIRVCQVLEVDFVGPLIITAIVSNAAGMLTLVSDPATFLVGRAIGVSFIDYLRMVSLGGLLAALVVVPFLPRLLPQVWSVRATLPPSVRVAIKHPAFLVLS
;
A
#
# COMPACT_ATOMS: atom_id res chain seq x y z
N MET A 1 -0.35 -34.67 -8.06
CA MET A 1 0.93 -34.36 -7.37
C MET A 1 1.25 -35.51 -6.42
N THR A 2 2.47 -36.02 -6.45
CA THR A 2 2.95 -37.02 -5.48
C THR A 2 3.28 -36.31 -4.16
N ASN A 3 3.28 -37.04 -3.02
CA ASN A 3 3.66 -36.48 -1.72
C ASN A 3 5.05 -35.80 -1.76
N PHE A 4 5.98 -36.38 -2.53
CA PHE A 4 7.31 -35.79 -2.75
C PHE A 4 7.23 -34.39 -3.40
N GLN A 5 6.43 -34.23 -4.46
CA GLN A 5 6.25 -32.96 -5.14
C GLN A 5 5.64 -31.88 -4.22
N ILE A 6 4.70 -32.27 -3.35
CA ILE A 6 4.09 -31.37 -2.38
C ILE A 6 5.14 -30.85 -1.39
N TYR A 7 5.94 -31.76 -0.78
CA TYR A 7 6.98 -31.36 0.17
C TYR A 7 8.07 -30.50 -0.49
N LEU A 8 8.45 -30.85 -1.74
CA LEU A 8 9.43 -30.09 -2.50
C LEU A 8 8.92 -28.67 -2.81
N THR A 9 7.66 -28.53 -3.23
CA THR A 9 7.03 -27.23 -3.48
C THR A 9 7.00 -26.36 -2.22
N ILE A 10 6.59 -26.93 -1.09
CA ILE A 10 6.58 -26.22 0.21
C ILE A 10 7.99 -25.82 0.59
N GLY A 11 8.98 -26.69 0.42
CA GLY A 11 10.38 -26.40 0.73
C GLY A 11 10.95 -25.27 -0.12
N ILE A 12 10.70 -25.27 -1.44
CA ILE A 12 11.13 -24.20 -2.35
C ILE A 12 10.43 -22.89 -1.98
N PHE A 13 9.12 -22.90 -1.72
CA PHE A 13 8.37 -21.73 -1.33
C PHE A 13 8.90 -21.13 -0.02
N ALA A 14 9.15 -21.97 0.99
CA ALA A 14 9.73 -21.53 2.26
C ALA A 14 11.13 -20.92 2.07
N ALA A 15 11.97 -21.56 1.23
CA ALA A 15 13.31 -21.04 0.91
C ALA A 15 13.24 -19.68 0.21
N VAL A 16 12.35 -19.50 -0.76
CA VAL A 16 12.14 -18.20 -1.44
C VAL A 16 11.71 -17.13 -0.44
N ILE A 17 10.76 -17.43 0.44
CA ILE A 17 10.34 -16.49 1.48
C ILE A 17 11.51 -16.11 2.41
N LEU A 18 12.32 -17.08 2.84
CA LEU A 18 13.47 -16.81 3.69
C LEU A 18 14.52 -15.94 2.98
N LEU A 19 14.81 -16.23 1.71
CA LEU A 19 15.74 -15.43 0.91
C LEU A 19 15.29 -13.96 0.81
N ILE A 20 14.00 -13.74 0.63
CA ILE A 20 13.40 -12.38 0.57
C ILE A 20 13.40 -11.74 1.96
N ALA A 21 13.00 -12.49 3.00
CA ALA A 21 12.87 -11.96 4.36
C ALA A 21 14.21 -11.51 4.97
N PHE A 22 15.30 -12.21 4.61
CA PHE A 22 16.65 -11.85 5.03
C PHE A 22 17.38 -10.91 4.06
N ASP A 23 16.68 -10.43 3.01
CA ASP A 23 17.23 -9.52 1.99
C ASP A 23 18.55 -10.02 1.37
N LEU A 24 18.63 -11.35 1.19
CA LEU A 24 19.84 -12.00 0.66
C LEU A 24 19.98 -11.81 -0.85
N ILE A 25 18.86 -11.74 -1.56
CA ILE A 25 18.78 -11.51 -3.01
C ILE A 25 17.51 -10.72 -3.33
N ASP A 26 17.51 -10.04 -4.48
CA ASP A 26 16.34 -9.33 -4.98
C ASP A 26 15.09 -10.22 -5.04
N MET A 27 13.96 -9.70 -4.62
CA MET A 27 12.68 -10.42 -4.55
C MET A 27 12.29 -11.05 -5.89
N THR A 28 12.51 -10.34 -6.99
CA THR A 28 12.18 -10.83 -8.34
C THR A 28 13.07 -12.00 -8.73
N VAL A 29 14.37 -11.92 -8.41
CA VAL A 29 15.35 -12.99 -8.67
C VAL A 29 15.01 -14.21 -7.82
N ALA A 30 14.70 -14.06 -6.54
CA ALA A 30 14.29 -15.14 -5.66
C ALA A 30 13.04 -15.87 -6.20
N ALA A 31 12.02 -15.11 -6.60
CA ALA A 31 10.79 -15.66 -7.17
C ALA A 31 11.04 -16.41 -8.48
N LEU A 32 11.83 -15.84 -9.40
CA LEU A 32 12.18 -16.46 -10.68
C LEU A 32 12.99 -17.74 -10.49
N LEU A 33 13.94 -17.76 -9.54
CA LEU A 33 14.69 -18.97 -9.20
C LEU A 33 13.77 -20.07 -8.66
N GLY A 34 12.85 -19.73 -7.75
CA GLY A 34 11.86 -20.67 -7.23
C GLY A 34 11.01 -21.29 -8.33
N VAL A 35 10.46 -20.49 -9.24
CA VAL A 35 9.68 -20.96 -10.40
C VAL A 35 10.55 -21.82 -11.33
N SER A 36 11.78 -21.40 -11.63
CA SER A 36 12.70 -22.16 -12.50
C SER A 36 13.01 -23.54 -11.93
N ILE A 37 13.19 -23.64 -10.63
CA ILE A 37 13.40 -24.93 -9.95
C ILE A 37 12.14 -25.80 -10.06
N LEU A 38 10.93 -25.26 -9.85
CA LEU A 38 9.68 -26.02 -10.00
C LEU A 38 9.50 -26.56 -11.42
N ILE A 39 9.87 -25.78 -12.44
CA ILE A 39 9.86 -26.22 -13.85
C ILE A 39 10.90 -27.33 -14.08
N ALA A 40 12.12 -27.16 -13.57
CA ALA A 40 13.20 -28.16 -13.73
C ALA A 40 12.86 -29.52 -13.11
N PHE A 41 12.10 -29.55 -12.02
CA PHE A 41 11.59 -30.76 -11.38
C PHE A 41 10.27 -31.28 -11.98
N GLY A 42 9.77 -30.66 -13.07
CA GLY A 42 8.52 -31.07 -13.72
C GLY A 42 7.27 -30.95 -12.84
N ILE A 43 7.29 -30.02 -11.88
CA ILE A 43 6.15 -29.72 -11.02
C ILE A 43 5.24 -28.69 -11.71
N LEU A 44 5.84 -27.74 -12.44
CA LEU A 44 5.17 -26.81 -13.33
C LEU A 44 5.53 -27.16 -14.77
N ASP A 45 4.55 -27.21 -15.63
CA ASP A 45 4.74 -27.45 -17.07
C ASP A 45 4.07 -26.33 -17.91
N GLY A 46 4.19 -26.45 -19.25
CA GLY A 46 3.62 -25.47 -20.18
C GLY A 46 2.09 -25.39 -20.11
N SER A 47 1.40 -26.43 -19.66
CA SER A 47 -0.06 -26.45 -19.51
C SER A 47 -0.52 -25.64 -18.29
N ASP A 48 0.34 -25.47 -17.27
CA ASP A 48 0.04 -24.69 -16.08
C ASP A 48 0.21 -23.19 -16.32
N LEU A 49 1.03 -22.78 -17.30
CA LEU A 49 1.33 -21.38 -17.58
C LEU A 49 0.08 -20.56 -17.96
N MET A 50 -0.77 -21.11 -18.83
CA MET A 50 -2.00 -20.38 -19.26
C MET A 50 -2.97 -20.12 -18.12
N PRO A 51 -3.33 -21.10 -17.27
CA PRO A 51 -4.12 -20.85 -16.07
C PRO A 51 -3.49 -19.81 -15.13
N ILE A 52 -2.15 -19.86 -14.94
CA ILE A 52 -1.42 -18.89 -14.10
C ILE A 52 -1.52 -17.47 -14.67
N VAL A 53 -1.27 -17.32 -15.99
CA VAL A 53 -1.38 -16.02 -16.68
C VAL A 53 -2.81 -15.46 -16.59
N HIS A 54 -3.83 -16.28 -16.80
CA HIS A 54 -5.22 -15.89 -16.64
C HIS A 54 -5.54 -15.46 -15.21
N THR A 55 -5.02 -16.17 -14.22
CA THR A 55 -5.22 -15.82 -12.80
C THR A 55 -4.49 -14.55 -12.42
N ALA A 56 -3.25 -14.38 -12.87
CA ALA A 56 -2.42 -13.19 -12.60
C ALA A 56 -2.85 -11.96 -13.39
N GLY A 57 -3.51 -12.14 -14.53
CA GLY A 57 -3.90 -11.04 -15.42
C GLY A 57 -4.78 -9.99 -14.74
N GLY A 58 -5.73 -10.40 -13.90
CA GLY A 58 -6.58 -9.50 -13.13
C GLY A 58 -5.81 -8.59 -12.17
N PRO A 59 -5.01 -9.15 -11.23
CA PRO A 59 -4.16 -8.37 -10.34
C PRO A 59 -3.18 -7.45 -11.06
N LEU A 60 -2.56 -7.93 -12.14
CA LEU A 60 -1.63 -7.11 -12.94
C LEU A 60 -2.34 -5.93 -13.61
N ALA A 61 -3.51 -6.17 -14.22
CA ALA A 61 -4.32 -5.10 -14.82
C ALA A 61 -4.74 -4.06 -13.77
N LEU A 62 -5.08 -4.52 -12.56
CA LEU A 62 -5.43 -3.65 -11.44
C LEU A 62 -4.24 -2.78 -11.01
N LEU A 63 -3.05 -3.36 -10.85
CA LEU A 63 -1.84 -2.63 -10.52
C LEU A 63 -1.50 -1.59 -11.58
N PHE A 64 -1.50 -1.98 -12.86
CA PHE A 64 -1.24 -1.04 -13.96
C PHE A 64 -2.28 0.07 -14.03
N GLY A 65 -3.57 -0.27 -13.94
CA GLY A 65 -4.66 0.71 -13.91
C GLY A 65 -4.51 1.70 -12.76
N GLY A 66 -4.25 1.19 -11.54
CA GLY A 66 -4.00 2.02 -10.37
C GLY A 66 -2.79 2.95 -10.53
N MET A 67 -1.68 2.46 -11.10
CA MET A 67 -0.50 3.29 -11.38
C MET A 67 -0.80 4.38 -12.42
N VAL A 68 -1.58 4.08 -13.47
CA VAL A 68 -1.97 5.07 -14.48
C VAL A 68 -2.84 6.15 -13.84
N VAL A 69 -3.87 5.78 -13.08
CA VAL A 69 -4.74 6.72 -12.37
C VAL A 69 -3.92 7.59 -11.41
N ALA A 70 -3.05 6.97 -10.59
CA ALA A 70 -2.18 7.70 -9.68
C ALA A 70 -1.26 8.69 -10.40
N ARG A 71 -0.71 8.31 -11.57
CA ARG A 71 0.14 9.19 -12.38
C ARG A 71 -0.63 10.36 -12.98
N ILE A 72 -1.88 10.14 -13.38
CA ILE A 72 -2.76 11.22 -13.87
C ILE A 72 -3.07 12.18 -12.72
N LEU A 73 -3.45 11.67 -11.56
CA LEU A 73 -3.71 12.48 -10.36
C LEU A 73 -2.48 13.30 -9.95
N ASP A 74 -1.28 12.71 -9.98
CA ASP A 74 -0.03 13.41 -9.66
C ASP A 74 0.21 14.61 -10.60
N LYS A 75 -0.04 14.45 -11.91
CA LYS A 75 0.08 15.53 -12.88
C LYS A 75 -0.89 16.70 -12.65
N THR A 76 -2.04 16.46 -12.02
CA THR A 76 -2.99 17.55 -11.67
C THR A 76 -2.47 18.47 -10.57
N GLY A 77 -1.44 18.06 -9.84
CA GLY A 77 -0.92 18.76 -8.66
C GLY A 77 -1.75 18.54 -7.39
N ILE A 78 -2.69 17.57 -7.41
CA ILE A 78 -3.56 17.29 -6.25
C ILE A 78 -2.74 16.87 -5.03
N PHE A 79 -1.66 16.12 -5.21
CA PHE A 79 -0.81 15.70 -4.09
C PHE A 79 0.00 16.85 -3.50
N ALA A 80 0.44 17.81 -4.33
CA ALA A 80 1.09 19.03 -3.84
C ALA A 80 0.10 19.90 -3.04
N TRP A 81 -1.12 20.06 -3.55
CA TRP A 81 -2.20 20.75 -2.83
C TRP A 81 -2.55 20.04 -1.52
N LEU A 82 -2.66 18.70 -1.55
CA LEU A 82 -2.96 17.88 -0.39
C LEU A 82 -1.87 18.00 0.68
N GLY A 83 -0.59 18.07 0.26
CA GLY A 83 0.54 18.29 1.16
C GLY A 83 0.46 19.64 1.88
N GLU A 84 0.13 20.69 1.16
CA GLU A 84 -0.06 22.03 1.74
C GLU A 84 -1.28 22.07 2.67
N TYR A 85 -2.39 21.45 2.24
CA TYR A 85 -3.57 21.31 3.08
C TYR A 85 -3.26 20.55 4.38
N MET A 86 -2.56 19.39 4.28
CA MET A 86 -2.14 18.62 5.45
C MET A 86 -1.27 19.46 6.40
N LEU A 87 -0.27 20.17 5.84
CA LEU A 87 0.61 21.01 6.64
C LEU A 87 -0.19 22.02 7.50
N HIS A 88 -1.12 22.75 6.87
CA HIS A 88 -1.96 23.71 7.59
C HIS A 88 -2.96 23.04 8.52
N ALA A 89 -3.55 21.91 8.14
CA ALA A 89 -4.48 21.16 8.97
C ALA A 89 -3.83 20.61 10.25
N THR A 90 -2.50 20.37 10.25
CA THR A 90 -1.77 19.99 11.47
C THR A 90 -1.78 21.09 12.51
N GLY A 91 -1.87 22.36 12.09
CA GLY A 91 -1.72 23.50 12.99
C GLY A 91 -0.40 23.48 13.77
N GLY A 92 0.66 22.92 13.19
CA GLY A 92 1.96 22.74 13.84
C GLY A 92 2.01 21.59 14.85
N SER A 93 0.98 20.75 14.96
CA SER A 93 0.91 19.66 15.95
C SER A 93 1.25 18.30 15.33
N GLY A 94 2.28 17.63 15.85
CA GLY A 94 2.65 16.28 15.43
C GLY A 94 1.57 15.24 15.72
N LYS A 95 0.78 15.40 16.79
CA LYS A 95 -0.41 14.59 17.06
C LYS A 95 -1.40 14.65 15.89
N ARG A 96 -1.71 15.87 15.41
CA ARG A 96 -2.63 16.04 14.28
C ARG A 96 -2.04 15.49 12.99
N LEU A 97 -0.72 15.63 12.79
CA LEU A 97 -0.05 15.01 11.65
C LEU A 97 -0.30 13.50 11.60
N LEU A 98 -0.02 12.77 12.68
CA LEU A 98 -0.19 11.32 12.73
C LEU A 98 -1.65 10.90 12.51
N LEU A 99 -2.61 11.63 13.08
CA LEU A 99 -4.04 11.36 12.86
C LEU A 99 -4.48 11.66 11.42
N LEU A 100 -3.97 12.74 10.83
CA LEU A 100 -4.25 13.10 9.43
C LEU A 100 -3.64 12.10 8.45
N ILE A 101 -2.46 11.54 8.75
CA ILE A 101 -1.89 10.45 7.95
C ILE A 101 -2.86 9.27 7.91
N VAL A 102 -3.33 8.79 9.06
CA VAL A 102 -4.29 7.67 9.10
C VAL A 102 -5.58 8.02 8.36
N ALA A 103 -6.14 9.21 8.61
CA ALA A 103 -7.38 9.68 7.96
C ALA A 103 -7.25 9.80 6.44
N LEU A 104 -6.06 10.16 5.94
CA LEU A 104 -5.78 10.26 4.51
C LEU A 104 -5.59 8.89 3.86
N LEU A 105 -4.89 7.99 4.55
CA LEU A 105 -4.57 6.66 4.00
C LEU A 105 -5.81 5.81 3.79
N LEU A 106 -6.81 5.89 4.68
CA LEU A 106 -8.03 5.09 4.58
C LEU A 106 -8.75 5.25 3.23
N PRO A 107 -9.15 6.47 2.81
CA PRO A 107 -9.82 6.64 1.52
C PRO A 107 -8.89 6.39 0.34
N LEU A 108 -7.61 6.76 0.41
CA LEU A 108 -6.69 6.51 -0.70
C LEU A 108 -6.50 5.01 -0.95
N ASN A 109 -6.33 4.21 0.11
CA ASN A 109 -6.21 2.76 -0.01
C ASN A 109 -7.52 2.06 -0.39
N ALA A 110 -8.67 2.71 -0.29
CA ALA A 110 -9.91 2.15 -0.79
C ALA A 110 -9.96 2.09 -2.35
N PHE A 111 -9.21 2.98 -3.02
CA PHE A 111 -9.25 3.13 -4.48
C PHE A 111 -7.92 2.82 -5.18
N LEU A 112 -6.79 2.95 -4.49
CA LEU A 112 -5.46 2.79 -5.07
C LEU A 112 -4.73 1.62 -4.40
N PRO A 113 -3.84 0.94 -5.14
CA PRO A 113 -2.96 -0.07 -4.56
C PRO A 113 -2.11 0.51 -3.41
N ASN A 114 -2.01 -0.22 -2.31
CA ASN A 114 -1.32 0.23 -1.09
C ASN A 114 0.13 0.70 -1.34
N ALA A 115 0.90 -0.01 -2.16
CA ALA A 115 2.26 0.41 -2.54
C ALA A 115 2.26 1.77 -3.26
N THR A 116 1.30 2.00 -4.17
CA THR A 116 1.14 3.27 -4.88
C THR A 116 0.80 4.40 -3.92
N VAL A 117 -0.11 4.16 -2.97
CA VAL A 117 -0.47 5.16 -1.95
C VAL A 117 0.73 5.57 -1.12
N VAL A 118 1.54 4.61 -0.65
CA VAL A 118 2.76 4.90 0.12
C VAL A 118 3.73 5.77 -0.68
N ILE A 119 4.00 5.40 -1.94
CA ILE A 119 4.92 6.17 -2.81
C ILE A 119 4.43 7.61 -3.03
N LEU A 120 3.11 7.81 -3.21
CA LEU A 120 2.53 9.13 -3.44
C LEU A 120 2.49 10.00 -2.18
N VAL A 121 2.23 9.39 -1.02
CA VAL A 121 2.05 10.12 0.25
C VAL A 121 3.40 10.35 0.96
N ALA A 122 4.41 9.51 0.73
CA ALA A 122 5.71 9.63 1.37
C ALA A 122 6.37 11.03 1.22
N PRO A 123 6.48 11.63 0.01
CA PRO A 123 7.06 12.98 -0.12
C PRO A 123 6.25 14.05 0.62
N ILE A 124 4.94 13.90 0.73
CA ILE A 124 4.08 14.80 1.50
C ILE A 124 4.44 14.72 2.99
N ILE A 125 4.53 13.50 3.52
CA ILE A 125 4.86 13.26 4.93
C ILE A 125 6.26 13.78 5.26
N ILE A 126 7.25 13.50 4.40
CA ILE A 126 8.63 13.99 4.57
C ILE A 126 8.63 15.51 4.65
N ARG A 127 7.96 16.20 3.72
CA ARG A 127 7.87 17.66 3.72
C ARG A 127 7.23 18.21 4.99
N VAL A 128 6.12 17.63 5.43
CA VAL A 128 5.43 18.09 6.65
C VAL A 128 6.29 17.83 7.89
N CYS A 129 6.96 16.68 7.97
CA CYS A 129 7.89 16.37 9.06
C CYS A 129 9.07 17.33 9.11
N GLN A 130 9.64 17.69 7.95
CA GLN A 130 10.72 18.68 7.86
C GLN A 130 10.29 20.06 8.37
N VAL A 131 9.08 20.52 8.02
CA VAL A 131 8.55 21.79 8.53
C VAL A 131 8.26 21.75 10.03
N LEU A 132 7.85 20.59 10.55
CA LEU A 132 7.62 20.39 11.98
C LEU A 132 8.91 20.07 12.76
N GLU A 133 10.06 19.98 12.08
CA GLU A 133 11.36 19.62 12.66
C GLU A 133 11.35 18.28 13.41
N VAL A 134 10.62 17.30 12.87
CA VAL A 134 10.54 15.94 13.39
C VAL A 134 11.14 14.92 12.44
N ASP A 135 11.62 13.81 12.99
CA ASP A 135 12.07 12.68 12.19
C ASP A 135 10.89 12.08 11.39
N PHE A 136 11.10 11.87 10.09
CA PHE A 136 10.10 11.35 9.16
C PHE A 136 10.06 9.82 9.11
N VAL A 137 11.07 9.12 9.63
CA VAL A 137 11.17 7.66 9.55
C VAL A 137 10.00 6.99 10.27
N GLY A 138 9.72 7.43 11.50
CA GLY A 138 8.60 6.90 12.27
C GLY A 138 7.23 7.09 11.58
N PRO A 139 6.86 8.30 11.15
CA PRO A 139 5.65 8.54 10.36
C PRO A 139 5.57 7.73 9.07
N LEU A 140 6.68 7.50 8.36
CA LEU A 140 6.70 6.66 7.16
C LEU A 140 6.45 5.17 7.49
N ILE A 141 7.03 4.67 8.58
CA ILE A 141 6.76 3.30 9.05
C ILE A 141 5.26 3.13 9.37
N ILE A 142 4.67 4.07 10.11
CA ILE A 142 3.22 4.06 10.39
C ILE A 142 2.40 4.11 9.09
N THR A 143 2.83 4.92 8.12
CA THR A 143 2.19 4.99 6.80
C THR A 143 2.18 3.63 6.12
N ALA A 144 3.30 2.92 6.10
CA ALA A 144 3.40 1.59 5.51
C ALA A 144 2.51 0.57 6.22
N ILE A 145 2.52 0.56 7.56
CA ILE A 145 1.70 -0.36 8.37
C ILE A 145 0.20 -0.10 8.15
N VAL A 146 -0.22 1.16 8.25
CA VAL A 146 -1.63 1.55 8.08
C VAL A 146 -2.08 1.31 6.65
N SER A 147 -1.26 1.64 5.65
CA SER A 147 -1.57 1.40 4.25
C SER A 147 -1.77 -0.09 3.96
N ASN A 148 -0.90 -0.94 4.52
CA ASN A 148 -1.04 -2.39 4.35
C ASN A 148 -2.32 -2.94 5.03
N ALA A 149 -2.64 -2.48 6.24
CA ALA A 149 -3.89 -2.84 6.91
C ALA A 149 -5.12 -2.31 6.16
N ALA A 150 -5.07 -1.07 5.69
CA ALA A 150 -6.13 -0.44 4.89
C ALA A 150 -6.27 -1.08 3.49
N GLY A 151 -5.25 -1.77 3.00
CA GLY A 151 -5.31 -2.58 1.77
C GLY A 151 -6.40 -3.66 1.80
N MET A 152 -6.85 -4.07 2.97
CA MET A 152 -7.97 -5.00 3.14
C MET A 152 -9.35 -4.32 3.07
N LEU A 153 -9.42 -2.99 2.90
CA LEU A 153 -10.71 -2.29 2.81
C LEU A 153 -11.49 -2.66 1.55
N THR A 154 -10.81 -2.89 0.45
CA THR A 154 -11.45 -3.27 -0.82
C THR A 154 -10.66 -4.35 -1.55
N LEU A 155 -11.32 -5.05 -2.46
CA LEU A 155 -10.65 -6.01 -3.35
C LEU A 155 -9.63 -5.36 -4.30
N VAL A 156 -9.70 -4.03 -4.47
CA VAL A 156 -8.91 -3.31 -5.48
C VAL A 156 -7.52 -2.92 -4.96
N SER A 157 -7.39 -2.70 -3.67
CA SER A 157 -6.18 -2.11 -3.08
C SER A 157 -5.02 -3.08 -2.90
N ASP A 158 -5.29 -4.40 -2.86
CA ASP A 158 -4.25 -5.40 -2.67
C ASP A 158 -4.40 -6.58 -3.63
N PRO A 159 -3.37 -6.90 -4.45
CA PRO A 159 -3.41 -8.01 -5.39
C PRO A 159 -3.67 -9.37 -4.73
N ALA A 160 -3.13 -9.62 -3.54
CA ALA A 160 -3.35 -10.88 -2.82
C ALA A 160 -4.82 -11.02 -2.41
N THR A 161 -5.39 -9.97 -1.87
CA THR A 161 -6.81 -9.89 -1.50
C THR A 161 -7.72 -10.10 -2.71
N PHE A 162 -7.37 -9.52 -3.86
CA PHE A 162 -8.09 -9.72 -5.11
C PHE A 162 -8.06 -11.18 -5.57
N LEU A 163 -6.88 -11.82 -5.54
CA LEU A 163 -6.72 -13.22 -5.93
C LEU A 163 -7.54 -14.16 -5.04
N VAL A 164 -7.46 -13.98 -3.73
CA VAL A 164 -8.22 -14.79 -2.75
C VAL A 164 -9.71 -14.57 -2.95
N GLY A 165 -10.17 -13.33 -3.02
CA GLY A 165 -11.59 -13.01 -3.21
C GLY A 165 -12.15 -13.63 -4.48
N ARG A 166 -11.38 -13.60 -5.59
CA ARG A 166 -11.77 -14.24 -6.85
C ARG A 166 -11.78 -15.77 -6.75
N ALA A 167 -10.81 -16.37 -6.07
CA ALA A 167 -10.72 -17.82 -5.92
C ALA A 167 -11.90 -18.40 -5.13
N ILE A 168 -12.39 -17.68 -4.11
CA ILE A 168 -13.55 -18.09 -3.31
C ILE A 168 -14.90 -17.57 -3.85
N GLY A 169 -14.88 -16.84 -4.98
CA GLY A 169 -16.09 -16.38 -5.66
C GLY A 169 -16.85 -15.25 -4.96
N VAL A 170 -16.16 -14.45 -4.12
CA VAL A 170 -16.78 -13.33 -3.39
C VAL A 170 -16.95 -12.14 -4.34
N SER A 171 -18.18 -11.61 -4.43
CA SER A 171 -18.42 -10.37 -5.16
C SER A 171 -17.83 -9.15 -4.43
N PHE A 172 -17.57 -8.06 -5.18
CA PHE A 172 -17.07 -6.81 -4.58
C PHE A 172 -17.97 -6.29 -3.44
N ILE A 173 -19.28 -6.38 -3.61
CA ILE A 173 -20.25 -5.92 -2.60
C ILE A 173 -20.25 -6.83 -1.36
N ASP A 174 -20.16 -8.14 -1.55
CA ASP A 174 -20.08 -9.08 -0.42
C ASP A 174 -18.78 -8.91 0.36
N TYR A 175 -17.67 -8.66 -0.35
CA TYR A 175 -16.40 -8.34 0.27
C TYR A 175 -16.50 -7.07 1.14
N LEU A 176 -17.10 -5.99 0.60
CA LEU A 176 -17.29 -4.75 1.36
C LEU A 176 -18.11 -4.98 2.64
N ARG A 177 -19.13 -5.83 2.58
CA ARG A 177 -19.98 -6.12 3.73
C ARG A 177 -19.31 -7.01 4.78
N MET A 178 -18.50 -7.97 4.35
CA MET A 178 -17.95 -9.01 5.23
C MET A 178 -16.55 -8.69 5.76
N VAL A 179 -15.70 -8.07 4.95
CA VAL A 179 -14.26 -7.95 5.23
C VAL A 179 -13.83 -6.51 5.50
N SER A 180 -14.42 -5.52 4.80
CA SER A 180 -13.96 -4.13 4.89
C SER A 180 -14.00 -3.55 6.30
N LEU A 181 -14.98 -3.94 7.11
CA LEU A 181 -15.03 -3.53 8.52
C LEU A 181 -13.80 -4.04 9.30
N GLY A 182 -13.37 -5.28 9.03
CA GLY A 182 -12.15 -5.85 9.61
C GLY A 182 -10.90 -5.07 9.20
N GLY A 183 -10.77 -4.73 7.92
CA GLY A 183 -9.69 -3.89 7.39
C GLY A 183 -9.67 -2.49 8.02
N LEU A 184 -10.85 -1.87 8.18
CA LEU A 184 -10.99 -0.58 8.85
C LEU A 184 -10.54 -0.67 10.32
N LEU A 185 -11.01 -1.65 11.05
CA LEU A 185 -10.63 -1.86 12.45
C LEU A 185 -9.13 -2.14 12.59
N ALA A 186 -8.56 -2.97 11.71
CA ALA A 186 -7.12 -3.25 11.70
C ALA A 186 -6.29 -1.99 11.48
N ALA A 187 -6.69 -1.12 10.54
CA ALA A 187 -6.01 0.16 10.31
C ALA A 187 -6.17 1.12 11.49
N LEU A 188 -7.35 1.16 12.13
CA LEU A 188 -7.62 2.05 13.25
C LEU A 188 -7.01 1.57 14.58
N VAL A 189 -6.72 0.28 14.73
CA VAL A 189 -6.06 -0.27 15.94
C VAL A 189 -4.71 0.41 16.22
N VAL A 190 -4.02 0.91 15.20
CA VAL A 190 -2.74 1.63 15.38
C VAL A 190 -2.93 2.97 16.11
N VAL A 191 -4.09 3.62 15.97
CA VAL A 191 -4.32 5.00 16.49
C VAL A 191 -4.07 5.13 18.00
N PRO A 192 -4.59 4.27 18.89
CA PRO A 192 -4.33 4.40 20.33
C PRO A 192 -2.87 4.12 20.72
N PHE A 193 -2.10 3.48 19.85
CA PHE A 193 -0.69 3.20 20.09
C PHE A 193 0.25 4.31 19.59
N LEU A 194 -0.21 5.23 18.71
CA LEU A 194 0.61 6.31 18.16
C LEU A 194 1.39 7.12 19.22
N PRO A 195 0.78 7.50 20.37
CA PRO A 195 1.52 8.25 21.39
C PRO A 195 2.66 7.45 22.03
N ARG A 196 2.54 6.11 22.07
CA ARG A 196 3.58 5.23 22.62
C ARG A 196 4.65 4.87 21.58
N LEU A 197 4.25 4.69 20.32
CA LEU A 197 5.15 4.34 19.21
C LEU A 197 6.00 5.53 18.78
N LEU A 198 5.41 6.73 18.76
CA LEU A 198 6.06 7.95 18.27
C LEU A 198 5.89 9.10 19.27
N PRO A 199 6.39 8.97 20.53
CA PRO A 199 6.20 10.00 21.55
C PRO A 199 6.86 11.32 21.17
N GLN A 200 8.00 11.27 20.49
CA GLN A 200 8.73 12.44 20.03
C GLN A 200 7.92 13.26 19.01
N VAL A 201 7.31 12.59 18.02
CA VAL A 201 6.44 13.25 17.03
C VAL A 201 5.14 13.71 17.67
N TRP A 202 4.53 12.88 18.51
CA TRP A 202 3.24 13.16 19.13
C TRP A 202 3.21 14.45 19.97
N SER A 203 4.28 14.75 20.67
CA SER A 203 4.39 15.90 21.59
C SER A 203 4.77 17.20 20.90
N VAL A 204 5.24 17.17 19.66
CA VAL A 204 5.75 18.35 18.96
C VAL A 204 4.64 19.37 18.68
N ARG A 205 5.01 20.64 18.88
CA ARG A 205 4.26 21.82 18.43
C ARG A 205 5.26 22.80 17.80
N ALA A 206 5.09 23.02 16.51
CA ALA A 206 5.90 23.95 15.72
C ALA A 206 5.07 25.13 15.22
N THR A 207 5.71 26.26 14.99
CA THR A 207 5.09 27.39 14.29
C THR A 207 5.12 27.15 12.79
N LEU A 208 3.96 27.23 12.14
CA LEU A 208 3.89 27.02 10.70
C LEU A 208 4.32 28.27 9.92
N PRO A 209 4.98 28.11 8.76
CA PRO A 209 5.19 29.20 7.83
C PRO A 209 3.85 29.71 7.26
N PRO A 210 3.80 30.96 6.77
CA PRO A 210 2.60 31.49 6.14
C PRO A 210 2.17 30.60 4.96
N SER A 211 0.85 30.46 4.79
CA SER A 211 0.28 29.58 3.76
C SER A 211 0.69 30.02 2.35
N VAL A 212 1.28 29.12 1.60
CA VAL A 212 1.49 29.28 0.16
C VAL A 212 0.27 28.68 -0.55
N ARG A 213 -0.47 29.51 -1.30
CA ARG A 213 -1.60 29.03 -2.10
C ARG A 213 -1.06 28.15 -3.24
N VAL A 214 -1.09 26.85 -3.06
CA VAL A 214 -0.84 25.89 -4.15
C VAL A 214 -2.15 25.70 -4.90
N ALA A 215 -2.22 26.21 -6.12
CA ALA A 215 -3.38 25.99 -6.99
C ALA A 215 -3.26 24.63 -7.69
N ILE A 216 -4.37 23.90 -7.78
CA ILE A 216 -4.46 22.71 -8.63
C ILE A 216 -4.28 23.15 -10.07
N LYS A 217 -3.23 22.67 -10.74
CA LYS A 217 -2.83 23.16 -12.08
C LYS A 217 -3.85 22.83 -13.18
N HIS A 218 -4.57 21.72 -13.04
CA HIS A 218 -5.52 21.25 -14.05
C HIS A 218 -6.79 20.66 -13.41
N PRO A 219 -7.70 21.50 -12.88
CA PRO A 219 -8.91 21.01 -12.21
C PRO A 219 -9.84 20.22 -13.15
N ALA A 220 -9.80 20.50 -14.46
CA ALA A 220 -10.61 19.80 -15.44
C ALA A 220 -10.29 18.29 -15.55
N PHE A 221 -9.05 17.87 -15.27
CA PHE A 221 -8.69 16.45 -15.28
C PHE A 221 -9.23 15.68 -14.08
N LEU A 222 -9.55 16.35 -12.97
CA LEU A 222 -10.18 15.72 -11.80
C LEU A 222 -11.64 15.35 -12.04
N VAL A 223 -12.29 16.00 -13.00
CA VAL A 223 -13.71 15.75 -13.33
C VAL A 223 -13.86 14.66 -14.39
N LEU A 224 -12.79 14.38 -15.15
CA LEU A 224 -12.78 13.42 -16.26
C LEU A 224 -12.11 12.08 -15.91
N SER A 225 -11.53 11.93 -14.70
CA SER A 225 -10.92 10.71 -14.19
C SER A 225 -11.83 10.01 -13.18
#